data_8224bed5e42cfc7f76ade75dbe19676d
#
_entry.id   8224bed5e42cfc7f76ade75dbe19676d
#
_cell.length_a   1.000
_cell.length_b   1.000
_cell.length_c   1.000
_cell.angle_alpha   90.00
_cell.angle_beta   90.00
_cell.angle_gamma   90.00
#
_symmetry.space_group_name_H-M   'P 1'
#
loop_
_entity.id
_entity.type
_entity.pdbx_description
1 polymer ?
#
loop_
_entity_poly.entity_id
_entity_poly.type
_entity_poly.pdbx_seq_one_letter_code
_entity_poly.pdbx_strand_id
1 'polypeptide(L)'
;EFLGPVAVAAWFTRTGRNLAALALAAGGVAVLSGVEISGDALGVVFILMASAFWATYIVLGRRVAAQNRGLRGLGVGLLIGGAAILPFGADQVPMVLTHGSLLLDCFLVGLLSSAIGYAIDQVVLRRIPMRRFALLLALLPVTAMIVGFIALDQRPSAADLLGAALVIGGVILQERDELVMADVEVPA
;
A
#
# COMPACT_ATOMS: atom_id res chain seq x y z
N GLU A 1 5.44 3.04 -6.41
CA GLU A 1 4.06 2.97 -5.86
C GLU A 1 3.92 3.64 -4.50
N PHE A 2 4.93 3.54 -3.62
CA PHE A 2 4.86 4.10 -2.24
C PHE A 2 4.81 5.63 -2.15
N LEU A 3 5.07 6.35 -3.22
CA LEU A 3 4.96 7.81 -3.25
C LEU A 3 3.54 8.29 -2.88
N GLY A 4 2.51 7.55 -3.29
CA GLY A 4 1.11 7.85 -2.97
C GLY A 4 0.84 7.82 -1.45
N PRO A 5 1.04 6.68 -0.77
CA PRO A 5 0.93 6.59 0.69
C PRO A 5 1.80 7.59 1.44
N VAL A 6 3.06 7.80 1.01
CA VAL A 6 3.96 8.79 1.61
C VAL A 6 3.41 10.21 1.49
N ALA A 7 2.88 10.59 0.32
CA ALA A 7 2.26 11.89 0.10
C ALA A 7 1.03 12.09 0.98
N VAL A 8 0.17 11.06 1.13
CA VAL A 8 -0.98 11.09 2.04
C VAL A 8 -0.52 11.25 3.49
N ALA A 9 0.45 10.45 3.92
CA ALA A 9 0.99 10.54 5.27
C ALA A 9 1.58 11.95 5.54
N ALA A 10 2.34 12.52 4.59
CA ALA A 10 2.91 13.85 4.68
C ALA A 10 1.84 14.95 4.80
N TRP A 11 0.77 14.86 4.01
CA TRP A 11 -0.34 15.83 4.03
C TRP A 11 -1.03 15.91 5.39
N PHE A 12 -1.17 14.79 6.08
CA PHE A 12 -1.81 14.71 7.40
C PHE A 12 -0.82 14.81 8.56
N THR A 13 0.47 14.98 8.30
CA THR A 13 1.51 15.12 9.32
C THR A 13 1.57 16.55 9.83
N ARG A 14 1.50 16.72 11.17
CA ARG A 14 1.47 18.04 11.82
C ARG A 14 2.59 18.25 12.84
N THR A 15 3.33 17.23 13.21
CA THR A 15 4.37 17.29 14.23
C THR A 15 5.74 16.92 13.63
N GLY A 16 6.81 17.54 14.17
CA GLY A 16 8.18 17.23 13.71
C GLY A 16 8.55 15.76 13.87
N ARG A 17 8.03 15.10 14.90
CA ARG A 17 8.25 13.68 15.16
C ARG A 17 7.59 12.79 14.12
N ASN A 18 6.36 13.11 13.73
CA ASN A 18 5.68 12.40 12.66
C ASN A 18 6.36 12.62 11.29
N LEU A 19 6.97 13.78 11.09
CA LEU A 19 7.78 14.05 9.92
C LEU A 19 9.05 13.19 9.92
N ALA A 20 9.71 13.02 11.07
CA ALA A 20 10.85 12.11 11.21
C ALA A 20 10.46 10.65 10.97
N ALA A 21 9.32 10.20 11.52
CA ALA A 21 8.77 8.87 11.28
C ALA A 21 8.52 8.63 9.79
N LEU A 22 7.92 9.61 9.11
CA LEU A 22 7.68 9.56 7.67
C LEU A 22 8.98 9.53 6.86
N ALA A 23 9.97 10.34 7.24
CA ALA A 23 11.27 10.37 6.56
C ALA A 23 12.02 9.03 6.70
N LEU A 24 11.96 8.40 7.89
CA LEU A 24 12.52 7.07 8.12
C LEU A 24 11.81 6.01 7.26
N ALA A 25 10.48 6.00 7.25
CA ALA A 25 9.71 5.05 6.47
C ALA A 25 9.94 5.23 4.96
N ALA A 26 9.92 6.46 4.45
CA ALA A 26 10.16 6.75 3.05
C ALA A 26 11.60 6.41 2.63
N GLY A 27 12.58 6.74 3.47
CA GLY A 27 13.98 6.37 3.24
C GLY A 27 14.19 4.86 3.24
N GLY A 28 13.57 4.15 4.17
CA GLY A 28 13.61 2.69 4.24
C GLY A 28 12.99 2.03 3.00
N VAL A 29 11.84 2.52 2.55
CA VAL A 29 11.21 2.05 1.30
C VAL A 29 12.09 2.34 0.09
N ALA A 30 12.73 3.51 0.01
CA ALA A 30 13.64 3.84 -1.08
C ALA A 30 14.84 2.88 -1.13
N VAL A 31 15.41 2.52 0.03
CA VAL A 31 16.50 1.53 0.13
C VAL A 31 16.02 0.14 -0.31
N LEU A 32 14.85 -0.32 0.19
CA LEU A 32 14.27 -1.62 -0.16
C LEU A 32 13.89 -1.74 -1.64
N SER A 33 13.47 -0.63 -2.24
CA SER A 33 13.05 -0.62 -3.65
C SER A 33 14.21 -0.64 -4.63
N GLY A 34 15.48 -0.47 -4.17
CA GLY A 34 16.66 -0.41 -5.03
C GLY A 34 16.48 0.64 -6.12
N VAL A 35 16.18 1.89 -5.76
CA VAL A 35 15.82 2.94 -6.72
C VAL A 35 16.89 3.11 -7.79
N GLU A 36 16.71 2.44 -8.92
CA GLU A 36 17.46 2.72 -10.15
C GLU A 36 16.73 3.83 -10.91
N ILE A 37 17.36 5.02 -10.96
CA ILE A 37 16.84 6.19 -11.69
C ILE A 37 17.13 6.08 -13.20
N SER A 38 17.30 4.88 -13.71
CA SER A 38 17.62 4.60 -15.13
C SER A 38 16.40 4.31 -16.00
N GLY A 39 15.22 4.81 -15.61
CA GLY A 39 13.96 4.50 -16.29
C GLY A 39 13.65 5.39 -17.48
N ASP A 40 12.90 4.83 -18.43
CA ASP A 40 12.24 5.58 -19.48
C ASP A 40 11.32 6.65 -18.88
N ALA A 41 11.34 7.87 -19.42
CA ALA A 41 10.49 8.98 -18.96
C ALA A 41 9.01 8.64 -18.93
N LEU A 42 8.52 7.83 -19.87
CA LEU A 42 7.13 7.34 -19.92
C LEU A 42 6.83 6.42 -18.74
N GLY A 43 7.76 5.54 -18.38
CA GLY A 43 7.63 4.69 -17.19
C GLY A 43 7.52 5.50 -15.90
N VAL A 44 8.29 6.58 -15.76
CA VAL A 44 8.20 7.51 -14.63
C VAL A 44 6.83 8.16 -14.56
N VAL A 45 6.28 8.61 -15.70
CA VAL A 45 4.91 9.18 -15.75
C VAL A 45 3.88 8.17 -15.28
N PHE A 46 3.95 6.91 -15.74
CA PHE A 46 3.02 5.87 -15.29
C PHE A 46 3.14 5.58 -13.79
N ILE A 47 4.34 5.56 -13.23
CA ILE A 47 4.56 5.38 -11.79
C ILE A 47 3.93 6.53 -11.00
N LEU A 48 4.12 7.78 -11.44
CA LEU A 48 3.51 8.95 -10.78
C LEU A 48 1.98 8.92 -10.87
N MET A 49 1.42 8.53 -12.01
CA MET A 49 -0.03 8.35 -12.16
C MET A 49 -0.56 7.25 -11.25
N ALA A 50 0.08 6.09 -11.19
CA ALA A 50 -0.29 4.99 -10.31
C ALA A 50 -0.26 5.44 -8.83
N SER A 51 0.79 6.16 -8.43
CA SER A 51 0.92 6.73 -7.08
C SER A 51 -0.20 7.73 -6.75
N ALA A 52 -0.58 8.58 -7.71
CA ALA A 52 -1.69 9.52 -7.55
C ALA A 52 -3.04 8.80 -7.42
N PHE A 53 -3.28 7.75 -8.21
CA PHE A 53 -4.47 6.92 -8.09
C PHE A 53 -4.51 6.20 -6.75
N TRP A 54 -3.40 5.68 -6.27
CA TRP A 54 -3.35 5.04 -4.96
C TRP A 54 -3.60 6.02 -3.81
N ALA A 55 -2.98 7.21 -3.85
CA ALA A 55 -3.28 8.28 -2.90
C ALA A 55 -4.78 8.65 -2.89
N THR A 56 -5.38 8.77 -4.08
CA THR A 56 -6.81 9.02 -4.26
C THR A 56 -7.66 7.89 -3.67
N TYR A 57 -7.27 6.63 -3.91
CA TYR A 57 -7.93 5.47 -3.31
C TYR A 57 -7.94 5.53 -1.79
N ILE A 58 -6.82 5.87 -1.14
CA ILE A 58 -6.73 5.97 0.32
C ILE A 58 -7.71 7.04 0.84
N VAL A 59 -7.71 8.22 0.20
CA VAL A 59 -8.56 9.34 0.62
C VAL A 59 -10.05 9.06 0.39
N LEU A 60 -10.42 8.61 -0.81
CA LEU A 60 -11.82 8.29 -1.14
C LEU A 60 -12.29 7.03 -0.42
N GLY A 61 -11.43 6.01 -0.32
CA GLY A 61 -11.71 4.77 0.38
C GLY A 61 -12.09 5.01 1.84
N ARG A 62 -11.40 5.93 2.52
CA ARG A 62 -11.75 6.37 3.87
C ARG A 62 -13.16 6.95 3.94
N ARG A 63 -13.54 7.81 2.99
CA ARG A 63 -14.87 8.42 2.96
C ARG A 63 -15.96 7.37 2.75
N VAL A 64 -15.75 6.44 1.81
CA VAL A 64 -16.71 5.35 1.51
C VAL A 64 -16.79 4.37 2.69
N ALA A 65 -15.65 4.02 3.29
CA ALA A 65 -15.60 3.15 4.46
C ALA A 65 -16.39 3.74 5.65
N ALA A 66 -16.27 5.05 5.89
CA ALA A 66 -16.99 5.75 6.95
C ALA A 66 -18.52 5.69 6.81
N GLN A 67 -19.04 5.54 5.60
CA GLN A 67 -20.49 5.44 5.33
C GLN A 67 -21.07 4.03 5.52
N ASN A 68 -20.34 3.08 6.09
CA ASN A 68 -20.76 1.66 6.23
C ASN A 68 -20.98 0.93 4.88
N ARG A 69 -20.52 1.49 3.76
CA ARG A 69 -20.67 0.95 2.41
C ARG A 69 -19.33 0.49 1.79
N GLY A 70 -18.27 0.43 2.60
CA GLY A 70 -16.90 0.18 2.12
C GLY A 70 -16.78 -1.07 1.24
N LEU A 71 -17.30 -2.21 1.68
CA LEU A 71 -17.24 -3.46 0.90
C LEU A 71 -18.10 -3.42 -0.36
N ARG A 72 -19.30 -2.83 -0.31
CA ARG A 72 -20.14 -2.67 -1.51
C ARG A 72 -19.51 -1.70 -2.50
N GLY A 73 -19.00 -0.58 -2.01
CA GLY A 73 -18.29 0.41 -2.83
C GLY A 73 -17.03 -0.19 -3.47
N LEU A 74 -16.28 -1.01 -2.72
CA LEU A 74 -15.13 -1.73 -3.22
C LEU A 74 -15.52 -2.68 -4.37
N GLY A 75 -16.56 -3.50 -4.18
CA GLY A 75 -17.02 -4.43 -5.23
C GLY A 75 -17.41 -3.71 -6.51
N VAL A 76 -18.18 -2.62 -6.41
CA VAL A 76 -18.53 -1.78 -7.57
C VAL A 76 -17.29 -1.15 -8.20
N GLY A 77 -16.35 -0.63 -7.39
CA GLY A 77 -15.10 -0.06 -7.86
C GLY A 77 -14.23 -1.08 -8.62
N LEU A 78 -14.11 -2.30 -8.10
CA LEU A 78 -13.37 -3.39 -8.76
C LEU A 78 -14.02 -3.80 -10.09
N LEU A 79 -15.35 -3.86 -10.16
CA LEU A 79 -16.06 -4.15 -11.41
C LEU A 79 -15.87 -3.06 -12.46
N ILE A 80 -16.01 -1.79 -12.06
CA ILE A 80 -15.79 -0.66 -12.99
C ILE A 80 -14.33 -0.59 -13.43
N GLY A 81 -13.39 -0.75 -12.49
CA GLY A 81 -11.94 -0.75 -12.78
C GLY A 81 -11.55 -1.90 -13.70
N GLY A 82 -12.05 -3.10 -13.44
CA GLY A 82 -11.84 -4.27 -14.29
C GLY A 82 -12.39 -4.07 -15.70
N ALA A 83 -13.63 -3.54 -15.82
CA ALA A 83 -14.22 -3.23 -17.11
C ALA A 83 -13.43 -2.15 -17.89
N ALA A 84 -12.88 -1.15 -17.19
CA ALA A 84 -12.06 -0.09 -17.79
C ALA A 84 -10.70 -0.59 -18.30
N ILE A 85 -10.11 -1.58 -17.63
CA ILE A 85 -8.81 -2.16 -17.99
C ILE A 85 -8.95 -3.29 -19.03
N LEU A 86 -10.08 -4.00 -19.06
CA LEU A 86 -10.31 -5.13 -19.93
C LEU A 86 -9.95 -4.90 -21.41
N PRO A 87 -10.25 -3.75 -22.04
CA PRO A 87 -9.87 -3.51 -23.43
C PRO A 87 -8.37 -3.57 -23.71
N PHE A 88 -7.54 -3.22 -22.72
CA PHE A 88 -6.06 -3.21 -22.85
C PHE A 88 -5.43 -4.60 -22.79
N GLY A 89 -6.17 -5.62 -22.32
CA GLY A 89 -5.72 -6.99 -22.23
C GLY A 89 -6.67 -7.96 -22.92
N ALA A 90 -7.59 -7.46 -23.76
CA ALA A 90 -8.65 -8.28 -24.37
C ALA A 90 -8.11 -9.39 -25.28
N ASP A 91 -6.96 -9.19 -25.89
CA ASP A 91 -6.24 -10.15 -26.71
C ASP A 91 -5.74 -11.36 -25.92
N GLN A 92 -5.47 -11.21 -24.63
CA GLN A 92 -5.01 -12.28 -23.74
C GLN A 92 -6.16 -13.10 -23.14
N VAL A 93 -7.38 -12.57 -23.12
CA VAL A 93 -8.55 -13.20 -22.49
C VAL A 93 -8.81 -14.61 -23.04
N PRO A 94 -8.81 -14.86 -24.37
CA PRO A 94 -9.02 -16.21 -24.89
C PRO A 94 -7.98 -17.22 -24.40
N MET A 95 -6.72 -16.81 -24.29
CA MET A 95 -5.64 -17.66 -23.78
C MET A 95 -5.89 -18.05 -22.33
N VAL A 96 -6.26 -17.08 -21.47
CA VAL A 96 -6.56 -17.35 -20.07
C VAL A 96 -7.76 -18.29 -19.90
N LEU A 97 -8.83 -18.06 -20.67
CA LEU A 97 -10.04 -18.88 -20.60
C LEU A 97 -9.86 -20.30 -21.11
N THR A 98 -8.92 -20.53 -22.04
CA THR A 98 -8.64 -21.88 -22.60
C THR A 98 -7.63 -22.68 -21.78
N HIS A 99 -6.88 -22.03 -20.86
CA HIS A 99 -5.89 -22.70 -20.00
C HIS A 99 -6.34 -22.66 -18.54
N GLY A 100 -6.86 -23.79 -18.03
CA GLY A 100 -7.40 -23.86 -16.66
C GLY A 100 -6.42 -23.47 -15.55
N SER A 101 -5.12 -23.74 -15.72
CA SER A 101 -4.09 -23.29 -14.77
C SER A 101 -3.97 -21.76 -14.73
N LEU A 102 -3.90 -21.10 -15.90
CA LEU A 102 -3.83 -19.64 -15.98
C LEU A 102 -5.10 -18.99 -15.42
N LEU A 103 -6.27 -19.58 -15.69
CA LEU A 103 -7.53 -19.10 -15.14
C LEU A 103 -7.53 -19.17 -13.60
N LEU A 104 -7.04 -20.28 -13.04
CA LEU A 104 -6.92 -20.45 -11.59
C LEU A 104 -5.94 -19.46 -11.00
N ASP A 105 -4.77 -19.29 -11.62
CA ASP A 105 -3.75 -18.35 -11.16
C ASP A 105 -4.28 -16.92 -11.18
N CYS A 106 -4.92 -16.48 -12.26
CA CYS A 106 -5.55 -15.16 -12.35
C CYS A 106 -6.64 -14.98 -11.30
N PHE A 107 -7.46 -16.01 -11.06
CA PHE A 107 -8.50 -15.97 -10.03
C PHE A 107 -7.89 -15.85 -8.63
N LEU A 108 -6.88 -16.65 -8.30
CA LEU A 108 -6.21 -16.63 -7.00
C LEU A 108 -5.51 -15.28 -6.75
N VAL A 109 -4.81 -14.75 -7.76
CA VAL A 109 -4.18 -13.42 -7.66
C VAL A 109 -5.24 -12.35 -7.44
N GLY A 110 -6.30 -12.33 -8.24
CA GLY A 110 -7.40 -11.37 -8.09
C GLY A 110 -8.09 -11.45 -6.73
N LEU A 111 -8.31 -12.67 -6.24
CA LEU A 111 -8.94 -12.91 -4.93
C LEU A 111 -8.03 -12.49 -3.77
N LEU A 112 -6.80 -13.01 -3.73
CA LEU A 112 -5.90 -12.84 -2.59
C LEU A 112 -5.27 -11.44 -2.56
N SER A 113 -4.78 -10.96 -3.71
CA SER A 113 -4.09 -9.68 -3.80
C SER A 113 -5.06 -8.48 -3.81
N SER A 114 -6.18 -8.60 -4.54
CA SER A 114 -7.09 -7.46 -4.72
C SER A 114 -8.33 -7.57 -3.83
N ALA A 115 -9.16 -8.60 -3.98
CA ALA A 115 -10.46 -8.63 -3.31
C ALA A 115 -10.31 -8.70 -1.78
N ILE A 116 -9.50 -9.62 -1.26
CA ILE A 116 -9.28 -9.79 0.18
C ILE A 116 -8.43 -8.65 0.74
N GLY A 117 -7.33 -8.29 0.07
CA GLY A 117 -6.45 -7.22 0.50
C GLY A 117 -7.20 -5.90 0.68
N TYR A 118 -7.88 -5.44 -0.36
CA TYR A 118 -8.65 -4.20 -0.27
C TYR A 118 -9.90 -4.30 0.62
N ALA A 119 -10.48 -5.49 0.82
CA ALA A 119 -11.54 -5.67 1.80
C ALA A 119 -11.03 -5.44 3.24
N ILE A 120 -9.84 -5.95 3.55
CA ILE A 120 -9.16 -5.69 4.83
C ILE A 120 -8.87 -4.20 4.97
N ASP A 121 -8.34 -3.55 3.93
CA ASP A 121 -8.09 -2.11 3.91
C ASP A 121 -9.35 -1.30 4.25
N GLN A 122 -10.51 -1.66 3.68
CA GLN A 122 -11.78 -0.98 3.97
C GLN A 122 -12.19 -1.11 5.44
N VAL A 123 -11.90 -2.25 6.07
CA VAL A 123 -12.16 -2.44 7.50
C VAL A 123 -11.18 -1.63 8.35
N VAL A 124 -9.90 -1.64 8.00
CA VAL A 124 -8.85 -0.93 8.73
C VAL A 124 -9.00 0.58 8.61
N LEU A 125 -9.29 1.10 7.40
CA LEU A 125 -9.53 2.53 7.14
C LEU A 125 -10.67 3.12 7.97
N ARG A 126 -11.59 2.29 8.44
CA ARG A 126 -12.68 2.73 9.36
C ARG A 126 -12.20 2.88 10.79
N ARG A 127 -11.16 2.14 11.19
CA ARG A 127 -10.77 1.97 12.60
C ARG A 127 -9.58 2.83 13.01
N ILE A 128 -8.71 3.16 12.05
CA ILE A 128 -7.49 3.91 12.34
C ILE A 128 -7.42 5.23 11.54
N PRO A 129 -6.68 6.23 12.02
CA PRO A 129 -6.44 7.47 11.29
C PRO A 129 -5.76 7.20 9.94
N MET A 130 -6.09 8.01 8.93
CA MET A 130 -5.55 7.87 7.56
C MET A 130 -4.01 7.96 7.54
N ARG A 131 -3.44 8.85 8.36
CA ARG A 131 -1.99 8.99 8.52
C ARG A 131 -1.34 7.67 8.96
N ARG A 132 -1.90 7.00 9.97
CA ARG A 132 -1.41 5.72 10.50
C ARG A 132 -1.54 4.62 9.45
N PHE A 133 -2.69 4.54 8.78
CA PHE A 133 -2.89 3.60 7.68
C PHE A 133 -1.83 3.76 6.58
N ALA A 134 -1.62 5.00 6.11
CA ALA A 134 -0.65 5.29 5.06
C ALA A 134 0.79 4.91 5.47
N LEU A 135 1.17 5.13 6.74
CA LEU A 135 2.48 4.72 7.22
C LEU A 135 2.61 3.20 7.38
N LEU A 136 1.56 2.51 7.83
CA LEU A 136 1.55 1.04 7.92
C LEU A 136 1.70 0.37 6.55
N LEU A 137 1.23 1.02 5.47
CA LEU A 137 1.49 0.54 4.12
C LEU A 137 2.99 0.49 3.76
N ALA A 138 3.83 1.29 4.43
CA ALA A 138 5.28 1.19 4.25
C ALA A 138 5.86 -0.15 4.73
N LEU A 139 5.13 -0.94 5.53
CA LEU A 139 5.52 -2.30 5.91
C LEU A 139 5.36 -3.32 4.77
N LEU A 140 4.64 -3.01 3.70
CA LEU A 140 4.42 -3.95 2.59
C LEU A 140 5.72 -4.50 1.99
N PRO A 141 6.76 -3.69 1.65
CA PRO A 141 8.01 -4.25 1.15
C PRO A 141 8.76 -5.09 2.20
N VAL A 142 8.60 -4.77 3.50
CA VAL A 142 9.17 -5.60 4.57
C VAL A 142 8.50 -6.97 4.63
N THR A 143 7.17 -7.01 4.54
CA THR A 143 6.43 -8.28 4.48
C THR A 143 6.74 -9.06 3.21
N ALA A 144 6.87 -8.39 2.07
CA ALA A 144 7.29 -9.01 0.81
C ALA A 144 8.68 -9.64 0.91
N MET A 145 9.64 -8.96 1.55
CA MET A 145 10.99 -9.48 1.82
C MET A 145 10.93 -10.74 2.69
N ILE A 146 10.13 -10.75 3.76
CA ILE A 146 9.96 -11.92 4.65
C ILE A 146 9.38 -13.10 3.88
N VAL A 147 8.33 -12.87 3.10
CA VAL A 147 7.70 -13.92 2.28
C VAL A 147 8.67 -14.42 1.21
N GLY A 148 9.41 -13.55 0.55
CA GLY A 148 10.44 -13.90 -0.42
C GLY A 148 11.54 -14.78 0.18
N PHE A 149 11.96 -14.47 1.41
CA PHE A 149 12.93 -15.28 2.15
C PHE A 149 12.38 -16.67 2.49
N ILE A 150 11.16 -16.76 3.02
CA ILE A 150 10.59 -18.04 3.51
C ILE A 150 10.10 -18.92 2.36
N ALA A 151 9.44 -18.33 1.34
CA ALA A 151 8.75 -19.08 0.28
C ALA A 151 9.59 -19.25 -0.99
N LEU A 152 10.53 -18.35 -1.25
CA LEU A 152 11.30 -18.30 -2.49
C LEU A 152 12.82 -18.45 -2.29
N ASP A 153 13.28 -18.74 -1.06
CA ASP A 153 14.70 -18.84 -0.68
C ASP A 153 15.53 -17.58 -1.08
N GLN A 154 14.89 -16.43 -1.21
CA GLN A 154 15.56 -15.17 -1.51
C GLN A 154 16.31 -14.68 -0.26
N ARG A 155 17.63 -14.53 -0.37
CA ARG A 155 18.44 -14.05 0.77
C ARG A 155 18.48 -12.52 0.78
N PRO A 156 17.94 -11.87 1.84
CA PRO A 156 18.01 -10.42 1.96
C PRO A 156 19.46 -9.94 2.01
N SER A 157 19.75 -8.88 1.28
CA SER A 157 21.04 -8.19 1.36
C SER A 157 21.14 -7.34 2.64
N ALA A 158 22.33 -6.83 2.94
CA ALA A 158 22.50 -5.88 4.05
C ALA A 158 21.70 -4.58 3.83
N ALA A 159 21.54 -4.16 2.58
CA ALA A 159 20.71 -3.00 2.23
C ALA A 159 19.23 -3.27 2.53
N ASP A 160 18.72 -4.45 2.20
CA ASP A 160 17.33 -4.84 2.48
C ASP A 160 17.05 -4.85 3.98
N LEU A 161 17.98 -5.38 4.79
CA LEU A 161 17.86 -5.39 6.25
C LEU A 161 17.91 -3.96 6.82
N LEU A 162 18.75 -3.08 6.30
CA LEU A 162 18.81 -1.68 6.69
C LEU A 162 17.50 -0.96 6.34
N GLY A 163 17.02 -1.13 5.11
CA GLY A 163 15.76 -0.55 4.66
C GLY A 163 14.58 -1.00 5.51
N ALA A 164 14.50 -2.31 5.83
CA ALA A 164 13.48 -2.85 6.73
C ALA A 164 13.56 -2.24 8.14
N ALA A 165 14.77 -2.11 8.70
CA ALA A 165 14.97 -1.50 10.02
C ALA A 165 14.53 -0.03 10.05
N LEU A 166 14.80 0.74 8.98
CA LEU A 166 14.36 2.14 8.85
C LEU A 166 12.83 2.24 8.79
N VAL A 167 12.17 1.38 8.01
CA VAL A 167 10.70 1.34 7.92
C VAL A 167 10.08 1.02 9.27
N ILE A 168 10.54 -0.05 9.92
CA ILE A 168 10.03 -0.46 11.23
C ILE A 168 10.28 0.64 12.27
N GLY A 169 11.46 1.26 12.27
CA GLY A 169 11.79 2.39 13.13
C GLY A 169 10.84 3.57 12.95
N GLY A 170 10.49 3.90 11.71
CA GLY A 170 9.51 4.93 11.37
C GLY A 170 8.11 4.63 11.93
N VAL A 171 7.65 3.38 11.76
CA VAL A 171 6.34 2.94 12.29
C VAL A 171 6.30 3.01 13.83
N ILE A 172 7.34 2.50 14.51
CA ILE A 172 7.43 2.54 15.97
C ILE A 172 7.47 4.00 16.49
N LEU A 173 8.21 4.86 15.80
CA LEU A 173 8.31 6.28 16.19
C LEU A 173 6.96 6.98 16.14
N GLN A 174 6.11 6.66 15.16
CA GLN A 174 4.77 7.20 15.04
C GLN A 174 3.83 6.67 16.13
N GLU A 175 3.90 5.38 16.43
CA GLU A 175 3.00 4.74 17.39
C GLU A 175 3.16 5.33 18.81
N ARG A 176 4.39 5.67 19.21
CA ARG A 176 4.66 6.35 20.49
C ARG A 176 3.99 7.72 20.60
N ASP A 177 3.81 8.43 19.50
CA ASP A 177 3.17 9.74 19.50
C ASP A 177 1.66 9.67 19.76
N GLU A 178 1.01 8.61 19.25
CA GLU A 178 -0.42 8.39 19.48
C GLU A 178 -0.72 7.97 20.92
N LEU A 179 0.14 7.19 21.54
CA LEU A 179 0.01 6.79 22.95
C LEU A 179 0.16 7.99 23.88
N VAL A 180 1.15 8.86 23.63
CA VAL A 180 1.37 10.07 24.45
C VAL A 180 0.20 11.05 24.33
N MET A 181 -0.40 11.18 23.14
CA MET A 181 -1.56 12.06 22.93
C MET A 181 -2.85 11.49 23.54
N ALA A 182 -3.02 10.18 23.53
CA ALA A 182 -4.16 9.53 24.19
C ALA A 182 -4.13 9.70 25.71
N ASP A 183 -2.96 9.66 26.33
CA ASP A 183 -2.79 9.88 27.78
C ASP A 183 -3.04 11.35 28.21
N VAL A 184 -2.91 12.30 27.28
CA VAL A 184 -3.16 13.73 27.55
C VAL A 184 -4.63 14.11 27.37
N GLU A 185 -5.41 13.35 26.59
CA GLU A 185 -6.83 13.64 26.32
C GLU A 185 -7.82 13.00 27.33
N VAL A 186 -7.35 12.36 28.41
CA VAL A 186 -8.21 11.85 29.49
C VAL A 186 -8.29 12.89 30.60
N PRO A 187 -9.27 13.81 30.60
CA PRO A 187 -9.54 14.62 31.79
C PRO A 187 -10.18 13.71 32.85
N ALA A 188 -9.70 13.85 34.07
CA ALA A 188 -10.24 13.19 35.25
C ALA A 188 -11.71 13.55 35.53
#